data_f8feb875ae032de103535dd47e5a5d1c
#
_entry.id   f8feb875ae032de103535dd47e5a5d1c
#
_cell.length_a   1.000
_cell.length_b   1.000
_cell.length_c   1.000
_cell.angle_alpha   90.00
_cell.angle_beta   90.00
_cell.angle_gamma   90.00
#
_symmetry.space_group_name_H-M   'P 1'
#
loop_
_entity.id
_entity.type
_entity.pdbx_description
1 polymer ?
#
loop_
_entity_poly.entity_id
_entity_poly.type
_entity_poly.pdbx_seq_one_letter_code
_entity_poly.pdbx_strand_id
1 'polypeptide(L)'
;MNTPTCFYVPPHISDHLARNARRDGRETNVAREAAKADQALRQQRKSATYANLRTVTPPQPGKGHVVIYDDQHQWAVDVAEVRGPGDPPAAGANVNAAYDALEATREFYREVLERDSIDNAGLTIDGNVNFGVQYDNAFWDGAEMVFGEGDNVIFKDFTNDVDVPGHELTHGVTQYTAGLGYTDQTGALNEATSDIMGACVDQRVNKLDAGTYNWLIGEGVMADDLYGEAIRSMAHPGTAYDDPILGKDPQPDSMAGYVPGGDPHLNSGIINRVFYLIATDLGSFPAAKLWYATLQNLWPTAVFTDAAYVSSEMARILARDGVLARQAPQTVRAAFHEVGIV
;
A
#
# COMPACT_ATOMS: atom_id res chain seq x y z
N MET A 1 14.41 -13.51 8.95
CA MET A 1 13.18 -12.76 9.27
C MET A 1 12.16 -13.18 8.24
N ASN A 2 10.91 -13.37 8.61
CA ASN A 2 9.86 -13.80 7.67
C ASN A 2 9.47 -12.61 6.80
N THR A 3 9.37 -12.81 5.48
CA THR A 3 8.75 -11.83 4.59
C THR A 3 7.26 -11.76 4.94
N PRO A 4 6.75 -10.62 5.35
CA PRO A 4 5.33 -10.50 5.65
C PRO A 4 4.50 -10.49 4.37
N THR A 5 3.28 -11.03 4.44
CA THR A 5 2.24 -10.65 3.49
C THR A 5 1.64 -9.37 3.95
N CYS A 6 1.61 -8.47 3.04
CA CYS A 6 0.92 -7.24 3.21
C CYS A 6 -0.38 -7.36 2.43
N PHE A 7 -1.51 -7.24 3.09
CA PHE A 7 -2.82 -7.25 2.46
C PHE A 7 -3.37 -5.84 2.44
N TYR A 8 -4.00 -5.45 1.37
CA TYR A 8 -4.58 -4.11 1.24
C TYR A 8 -5.79 -3.90 2.14
N VAL A 9 -6.71 -4.89 2.17
CA VAL A 9 -7.88 -4.86 3.05
C VAL A 9 -7.50 -5.30 4.46
N PRO A 10 -7.73 -4.46 5.48
CA PRO A 10 -7.40 -4.77 6.85
C PRO A 10 -8.10 -6.03 7.38
N PRO A 11 -7.44 -6.85 8.22
CA PRO A 11 -8.02 -8.07 8.78
C PRO A 11 -9.34 -7.86 9.51
N HIS A 12 -9.51 -6.73 10.18
CA HIS A 12 -10.76 -6.45 10.92
C HIS A 12 -11.97 -6.31 9.99
N ILE A 13 -11.80 -5.80 8.76
CA ILE A 13 -12.85 -5.77 7.73
C ILE A 13 -13.15 -7.19 7.28
N SER A 14 -12.13 -7.95 6.84
CA SER A 14 -12.30 -9.33 6.38
C SER A 14 -12.96 -10.21 7.45
N ASP A 15 -12.56 -10.08 8.71
CA ASP A 15 -13.16 -10.79 9.84
C ASP A 15 -14.60 -10.36 10.12
N HIS A 16 -14.91 -9.07 9.98
CA HIS A 16 -16.27 -8.55 10.15
C HIS A 16 -17.19 -9.07 9.05
N LEU A 17 -16.73 -9.03 7.81
CA LEU A 17 -17.44 -9.57 6.65
C LEU A 17 -17.70 -11.07 6.78
N ALA A 18 -16.69 -11.86 7.18
CA ALA A 18 -16.84 -13.30 7.40
C ALA A 18 -17.86 -13.64 8.49
N ARG A 19 -17.94 -12.83 9.57
CA ARG A 19 -18.93 -13.02 10.64
C ARG A 19 -20.36 -12.67 10.21
N ASN A 20 -20.52 -11.67 9.36
CA ASN A 20 -21.82 -11.14 8.94
C ASN A 20 -22.34 -11.74 7.63
N ALA A 21 -21.51 -12.46 6.86
CA ALA A 21 -21.87 -13.05 5.57
C ALA A 21 -23.19 -13.83 5.55
N ARG A 22 -23.59 -14.43 6.69
CA ARG A 22 -24.87 -15.13 6.84
C ARG A 22 -26.09 -14.21 6.94
N ARG A 23 -25.90 -12.94 7.33
CA ARG A 23 -27.00 -11.97 7.49
C ARG A 23 -27.37 -11.32 6.19
N ASP A 24 -26.42 -11.19 5.26
CA ASP A 24 -26.53 -10.31 4.11
C ASP A 24 -26.80 -11.07 2.81
N GLY A 25 -27.09 -12.39 2.88
CA GLY A 25 -27.48 -13.21 1.72
C GLY A 25 -26.34 -13.50 0.72
N ARG A 26 -25.10 -13.16 1.08
CA ARG A 26 -23.90 -13.45 0.28
C ARG A 26 -23.65 -14.95 0.20
N GLU A 27 -23.08 -15.43 -0.89
CA GLU A 27 -22.65 -16.82 -1.02
C GLU A 27 -21.58 -17.15 0.04
N THR A 28 -22.03 -17.70 1.16
CA THR A 28 -21.21 -17.97 2.34
C THR A 28 -20.02 -18.89 2.08
N ASN A 29 -20.02 -19.60 0.96
CA ASN A 29 -18.91 -20.49 0.58
C ASN A 29 -17.74 -19.72 -0.03
N VAL A 30 -17.99 -18.76 -0.92
CA VAL A 30 -16.95 -17.95 -1.58
C VAL A 30 -16.21 -17.10 -0.54
N ALA A 31 -16.93 -16.34 0.28
CA ALA A 31 -16.33 -15.54 1.36
C ALA A 31 -15.53 -16.39 2.36
N ARG A 32 -15.93 -17.65 2.60
CA ARG A 32 -15.18 -18.57 3.46
C ARG A 32 -13.92 -19.10 2.79
N GLU A 33 -13.95 -19.39 1.51
CA GLU A 33 -12.75 -19.84 0.78
C GLU A 33 -11.74 -18.68 0.66
N ALA A 34 -12.19 -17.45 0.40
CA ALA A 34 -11.35 -16.26 0.41
C ALA A 34 -10.68 -16.07 1.80
N ALA A 35 -11.47 -16.11 2.90
CA ALA A 35 -10.92 -15.99 4.25
C ALA A 35 -9.96 -17.14 4.62
N LYS A 36 -10.17 -18.35 4.11
CA LYS A 36 -9.23 -19.47 4.29
C LYS A 36 -7.95 -19.27 3.49
N ALA A 37 -8.05 -18.77 2.25
CA ALA A 37 -6.90 -18.44 1.44
C ALA A 37 -6.05 -17.36 2.11
N ASP A 38 -6.65 -16.28 2.58
CA ASP A 38 -5.99 -15.24 3.37
C ASP A 38 -5.28 -15.82 4.60
N GLN A 39 -5.97 -16.67 5.35
CA GLN A 39 -5.39 -17.29 6.54
C GLN A 39 -4.23 -18.23 6.19
N ALA A 40 -4.35 -19.00 5.11
CA ALA A 40 -3.30 -19.91 4.65
C ALA A 40 -2.07 -19.10 4.15
N LEU A 41 -2.29 -18.07 3.36
CA LEU A 41 -1.25 -17.15 2.90
C LEU A 41 -0.55 -16.46 4.09
N ARG A 42 -1.27 -15.97 5.09
CA ARG A 42 -0.72 -15.39 6.33
C ARG A 42 0.10 -16.42 7.13
N GLN A 43 -0.30 -17.71 7.16
CA GLN A 43 0.43 -18.78 7.86
C GLN A 43 1.68 -19.21 7.11
N GLN A 44 1.62 -19.37 5.78
CA GLN A 44 2.76 -19.73 4.95
C GLN A 44 3.90 -18.73 5.10
N ARG A 45 3.58 -17.45 5.25
CA ARG A 45 4.56 -16.38 5.38
C ARG A 45 5.13 -16.21 6.79
N LYS A 46 4.38 -16.53 7.81
CA LYS A 46 4.95 -16.64 9.16
C LYS A 46 6.05 -17.72 9.23
N SER A 47 6.05 -18.68 8.30
CA SER A 47 7.03 -19.77 8.20
C SER A 47 8.10 -19.56 7.12
N ALA A 48 7.91 -18.63 6.17
CA ALA A 48 8.89 -18.35 5.14
C ALA A 48 10.08 -17.56 5.72
N THR A 49 11.27 -18.11 5.59
CA THR A 49 12.52 -17.39 5.89
C THR A 49 13.00 -16.66 4.65
N TYR A 50 13.67 -15.51 4.81
CA TYR A 50 14.33 -14.75 3.73
C TYR A 50 15.21 -15.60 2.79
N ALA A 51 15.61 -16.80 3.22
CA ALA A 51 16.37 -17.75 2.43
C ALA A 51 15.62 -18.31 1.21
N ASN A 52 14.30 -18.14 1.15
CA ASN A 52 13.45 -18.59 0.03
C ASN A 52 13.03 -17.45 -0.91
N LEU A 53 13.56 -16.24 -0.72
CA LEU A 53 13.51 -15.26 -1.80
C LEU A 53 14.12 -15.93 -3.03
N ARG A 54 13.35 -16.07 -4.11
CA ARG A 54 13.84 -16.56 -5.40
C ARG A 54 15.25 -16.02 -5.58
N THR A 55 16.18 -16.87 -5.97
CA THR A 55 17.47 -16.42 -6.51
C THR A 55 17.13 -15.65 -7.78
N VAL A 56 16.78 -14.39 -7.59
CA VAL A 56 16.48 -13.48 -8.68
C VAL A 56 17.76 -13.44 -9.50
N THR A 57 17.70 -13.91 -10.74
CA THR A 57 18.76 -13.63 -11.72
C THR A 57 18.95 -12.12 -11.65
N PRO A 58 20.18 -11.61 -11.39
CA PRO A 58 20.38 -10.18 -11.27
C PRO A 58 19.76 -9.49 -12.48
N PRO A 59 18.79 -8.56 -12.28
CA PRO A 59 18.17 -7.90 -13.42
C PRO A 59 19.23 -7.17 -14.23
N GLN A 60 19.01 -7.10 -15.54
CA GLN A 60 19.87 -6.29 -16.40
C GLN A 60 19.54 -4.82 -16.10
N PRO A 61 20.52 -4.00 -15.69
CA PRO A 61 20.26 -2.60 -15.39
C PRO A 61 19.50 -1.91 -16.53
N GLY A 62 18.44 -1.16 -16.20
CA GLY A 62 17.63 -0.40 -17.14
C GLY A 62 16.62 -1.21 -17.96
N LYS A 63 16.28 -2.42 -17.55
CA LYS A 63 15.25 -3.26 -18.20
C LYS A 63 14.07 -3.61 -17.30
N GLY A 64 13.92 -2.95 -16.16
CA GLY A 64 12.71 -3.09 -15.34
C GLY A 64 11.48 -2.77 -16.18
N HIS A 65 10.55 -3.71 -16.27
CA HIS A 65 9.30 -3.60 -17.01
C HIS A 65 8.19 -4.28 -16.24
N VAL A 66 6.96 -3.99 -16.62
CA VAL A 66 5.77 -4.59 -16.04
C VAL A 66 5.32 -5.77 -16.91
N VAL A 67 4.93 -6.85 -16.27
CA VAL A 67 4.29 -8.02 -16.88
C VAL A 67 3.02 -8.32 -16.09
N ILE A 68 1.91 -8.58 -16.79
CA ILE A 68 0.64 -8.95 -16.17
C ILE A 68 0.28 -10.39 -16.53
N TYR A 69 -0.08 -11.13 -15.50
CA TYR A 69 -0.62 -12.49 -15.58
C TYR A 69 -2.11 -12.48 -15.24
N ASP A 70 -2.88 -13.29 -15.96
CA ASP A 70 -4.29 -13.60 -15.63
C ASP A 70 -4.31 -14.96 -14.92
N ASP A 71 -4.68 -14.96 -13.65
CA ASP A 71 -4.76 -16.17 -12.83
C ASP A 71 -6.04 -16.99 -13.10
N GLN A 72 -6.89 -16.53 -13.98
CA GLN A 72 -8.07 -17.27 -14.46
C GLN A 72 -8.96 -17.79 -13.32
N HIS A 73 -9.11 -16.99 -12.28
CA HIS A 73 -9.84 -17.31 -11.03
C HIS A 73 -9.27 -18.53 -10.25
N GLN A 74 -8.01 -18.88 -10.51
CA GLN A 74 -7.31 -19.91 -9.75
C GLN A 74 -6.69 -19.32 -8.48
N TRP A 75 -6.51 -20.16 -7.47
CA TRP A 75 -5.76 -19.81 -6.25
C TRP A 75 -4.26 -20.07 -6.48
N ALA A 76 -3.74 -19.54 -7.57
CA ALA A 76 -2.35 -19.68 -8.00
C ALA A 76 -1.96 -18.43 -8.78
N VAL A 77 -0.71 -18.05 -8.74
CA VAL A 77 -0.13 -16.91 -9.46
C VAL A 77 0.61 -17.36 -10.71
N ASP A 78 0.93 -16.44 -11.62
CA ASP A 78 1.67 -16.68 -12.88
C ASP A 78 0.98 -17.69 -13.82
N VAL A 79 -0.36 -17.76 -13.83
CA VAL A 79 -1.08 -18.78 -14.60
C VAL A 79 -0.95 -18.56 -16.09
N ALA A 80 -1.16 -17.33 -16.57
CA ALA A 80 -1.02 -17.00 -17.98
C ALA A 80 -0.56 -15.56 -18.16
N GLU A 81 0.60 -15.34 -18.79
CA GLU A 81 1.04 -14.02 -19.21
C GLU A 81 0.06 -13.46 -20.28
N VAL A 82 -0.46 -12.25 -20.03
CA VAL A 82 -1.48 -11.64 -20.89
C VAL A 82 -1.13 -10.25 -21.38
N ARG A 83 -0.16 -9.57 -20.76
CA ARG A 83 0.35 -8.29 -21.23
C ARG A 83 1.77 -8.05 -20.71
N GLY A 84 2.71 -7.78 -21.64
CA GLY A 84 4.09 -7.43 -21.36
C GLY A 84 4.50 -6.11 -22.06
N PRO A 85 5.78 -5.74 -21.97
CA PRO A 85 6.28 -4.51 -22.53
C PRO A 85 6.17 -4.49 -24.05
N GLY A 86 5.51 -3.45 -24.57
CA GLY A 86 5.29 -3.26 -26.02
C GLY A 86 4.07 -3.98 -26.57
N ASP A 87 3.36 -4.75 -25.78
CA ASP A 87 2.11 -5.36 -26.21
C ASP A 87 0.99 -4.33 -26.33
N PRO A 88 0.05 -4.53 -27.26
CA PRO A 88 -1.14 -3.72 -27.33
C PRO A 88 -2.03 -3.97 -26.09
N PRO A 89 -2.98 -3.07 -25.79
CA PRO A 89 -3.94 -3.31 -24.73
C PRO A 89 -4.62 -4.67 -24.85
N ALA A 90 -4.69 -5.40 -23.74
CA ALA A 90 -5.40 -6.68 -23.64
C ALA A 90 -6.92 -6.49 -23.70
N ALA A 91 -7.67 -7.58 -23.92
CA ALA A 91 -9.13 -7.54 -23.91
C ALA A 91 -9.72 -7.27 -22.52
N GLY A 92 -9.05 -7.72 -21.45
CA GLY A 92 -9.46 -7.50 -20.06
C GLY A 92 -9.19 -6.06 -19.62
N ALA A 93 -10.22 -5.37 -19.11
CA ALA A 93 -10.06 -3.99 -18.61
C ALA A 93 -9.15 -3.95 -17.39
N ASN A 94 -9.29 -4.90 -16.46
CA ASN A 94 -8.47 -5.02 -15.26
C ASN A 94 -6.99 -5.34 -15.57
N VAL A 95 -6.71 -6.14 -16.61
CA VAL A 95 -5.33 -6.37 -17.10
C VAL A 95 -4.68 -5.04 -17.49
N ASN A 96 -5.44 -4.20 -18.22
CA ASN A 96 -4.94 -2.91 -18.65
C ASN A 96 -4.79 -1.93 -17.47
N ALA A 97 -5.75 -1.91 -16.56
CA ALA A 97 -5.72 -1.08 -15.37
C ALA A 97 -4.51 -1.42 -14.48
N ALA A 98 -4.27 -2.71 -14.22
CA ALA A 98 -3.10 -3.19 -13.48
C ALA A 98 -1.80 -2.78 -14.16
N TYR A 99 -1.67 -3.02 -15.47
CA TYR A 99 -0.48 -2.67 -16.24
C TYR A 99 -0.18 -1.17 -16.18
N ASP A 100 -1.20 -0.36 -16.46
CA ASP A 100 -1.04 1.09 -16.53
C ASP A 100 -0.74 1.69 -15.14
N ALA A 101 -1.35 1.17 -14.06
CA ALA A 101 -1.09 1.62 -12.69
C ALA A 101 0.31 1.20 -12.20
N LEU A 102 0.75 -0.02 -12.48
CA LEU A 102 2.11 -0.48 -12.12
C LEU A 102 3.19 0.26 -12.92
N GLU A 103 2.97 0.55 -14.22
CA GLU A 103 3.87 1.40 -15.00
C GLU A 103 3.90 2.83 -14.47
N ALA A 104 2.76 3.42 -14.12
CA ALA A 104 2.70 4.75 -13.51
C ALA A 104 3.45 4.80 -12.18
N THR A 105 3.32 3.74 -11.37
CA THR A 105 4.05 3.60 -10.10
C THR A 105 5.56 3.49 -10.33
N ARG A 106 5.98 2.64 -11.27
CA ARG A 106 7.40 2.50 -11.66
C ARG A 106 7.98 3.85 -12.15
N GLU A 107 7.22 4.57 -12.97
CA GLU A 107 7.61 5.90 -13.45
C GLU A 107 7.69 6.94 -12.34
N PHE A 108 6.77 6.91 -11.38
CA PHE A 108 6.83 7.77 -10.20
C PHE A 108 8.12 7.53 -9.41
N TYR A 109 8.44 6.28 -9.11
CA TYR A 109 9.69 5.94 -8.41
C TYR A 109 10.92 6.39 -9.21
N ARG A 110 10.93 6.19 -10.51
CA ARG A 110 12.06 6.57 -11.38
C ARG A 110 12.23 8.09 -11.48
N GLU A 111 11.15 8.84 -11.74
CA GLU A 111 11.25 10.25 -12.09
C GLU A 111 11.18 11.18 -10.89
N VAL A 112 10.47 10.80 -9.85
CA VAL A 112 10.32 11.63 -8.63
C VAL A 112 11.36 11.23 -7.58
N LEU A 113 11.61 9.93 -7.40
CA LEU A 113 12.44 9.39 -6.33
C LEU A 113 13.79 8.84 -6.80
N GLU A 114 14.08 8.90 -8.11
CA GLU A 114 15.34 8.45 -8.73
C GLU A 114 15.66 6.96 -8.41
N ARG A 115 14.60 6.13 -8.33
CA ARG A 115 14.68 4.70 -8.05
C ARG A 115 14.33 3.88 -9.28
N ASP A 116 15.16 2.90 -9.61
CA ASP A 116 14.94 1.97 -10.72
C ASP A 116 14.24 0.70 -10.23
N SER A 117 12.90 0.67 -10.35
CA SER A 117 12.05 -0.46 -9.97
C SER A 117 12.06 -0.80 -8.46
N ILE A 118 11.54 -1.98 -8.10
CA ILE A 118 11.34 -2.44 -6.71
C ILE A 118 12.67 -2.56 -5.95
N ASP A 119 13.71 -3.09 -6.60
CA ASP A 119 15.02 -3.39 -5.98
C ASP A 119 16.07 -2.30 -6.21
N ASN A 120 15.71 -1.21 -6.91
CA ASN A 120 16.62 -0.17 -7.39
C ASN A 120 17.69 -0.70 -8.35
N ALA A 121 17.39 -1.77 -9.09
CA ALA A 121 18.30 -2.39 -10.07
C ALA A 121 17.56 -2.93 -11.33
N GLY A 122 16.31 -2.50 -11.53
CA GLY A 122 15.51 -2.86 -12.71
C GLY A 122 14.84 -4.24 -12.61
N LEU A 123 14.45 -4.68 -11.39
CA LEU A 123 13.63 -5.90 -11.23
C LEU A 123 12.36 -5.80 -12.07
N THR A 124 11.99 -6.90 -12.73
CA THR A 124 10.69 -7.02 -13.39
C THR A 124 9.57 -6.92 -12.37
N ILE A 125 8.53 -6.21 -12.71
CA ILE A 125 7.35 -5.98 -11.88
C ILE A 125 6.25 -6.91 -12.39
N ASP A 126 6.02 -8.01 -11.67
CA ASP A 126 4.99 -8.98 -12.02
C ASP A 126 3.70 -8.65 -11.26
N GLY A 127 2.59 -8.54 -11.99
CA GLY A 127 1.27 -8.28 -11.46
C GLY A 127 0.29 -9.37 -11.89
N ASN A 128 -0.49 -9.91 -10.96
CA ASN A 128 -1.45 -10.98 -11.16
C ASN A 128 -2.87 -10.44 -10.97
N VAL A 129 -3.75 -10.65 -11.95
CA VAL A 129 -5.16 -10.27 -11.88
C VAL A 129 -6.07 -11.49 -11.87
N ASN A 130 -7.33 -11.33 -11.50
CA ASN A 130 -8.32 -12.41 -11.40
C ASN A 130 -7.85 -13.56 -10.48
N PHE A 131 -7.15 -13.23 -9.39
CA PHE A 131 -6.73 -14.22 -8.40
C PHE A 131 -7.93 -14.70 -7.58
N GLY A 132 -8.16 -16.03 -7.58
CA GLY A 132 -9.29 -16.64 -6.88
C GLY A 132 -10.65 -16.29 -7.51
N VAL A 133 -11.73 -16.66 -6.84
CA VAL A 133 -13.10 -16.35 -7.26
C VAL A 133 -13.66 -15.30 -6.33
N GLN A 134 -14.07 -14.14 -6.86
CA GLN A 134 -14.62 -13.03 -6.10
C GLN A 134 -13.75 -12.69 -4.88
N TYR A 135 -12.44 -12.62 -5.10
CA TYR A 135 -11.48 -12.40 -4.04
C TYR A 135 -11.45 -10.91 -3.66
N ASP A 136 -11.84 -10.63 -2.41
CA ASP A 136 -12.02 -9.29 -1.85
C ASP A 136 -10.73 -8.74 -1.23
N ASN A 137 -9.61 -8.84 -1.94
CA ASN A 137 -8.34 -8.29 -1.46
C ASN A 137 -7.31 -8.10 -2.58
N ALA A 138 -6.22 -7.39 -2.26
CA ALA A 138 -4.97 -7.35 -2.99
C ALA A 138 -3.82 -7.59 -2.03
N PHE A 139 -2.66 -8.00 -2.51
CA PHE A 139 -1.47 -8.21 -1.68
C PHE A 139 -0.16 -8.24 -2.46
N TRP A 140 0.92 -7.80 -1.79
CA TRP A 140 2.29 -8.11 -2.14
C TRP A 140 2.67 -9.46 -1.53
N ASP A 141 3.14 -10.39 -2.31
CA ASP A 141 3.47 -11.74 -1.85
C ASP A 141 4.94 -11.94 -1.46
N GLY A 142 5.74 -10.91 -1.51
CA GLY A 142 7.19 -10.95 -1.28
C GLY A 142 8.00 -11.06 -2.58
N ALA A 143 7.33 -11.25 -3.72
CA ALA A 143 7.93 -11.32 -5.05
C ALA A 143 7.11 -10.57 -6.12
N GLU A 144 5.79 -10.58 -6.01
CA GLU A 144 4.85 -10.07 -7.01
C GLU A 144 3.57 -9.50 -6.37
N MET A 145 2.84 -8.67 -7.13
CA MET A 145 1.55 -8.12 -6.72
C MET A 145 0.41 -9.01 -7.20
N VAL A 146 -0.60 -9.19 -6.36
CA VAL A 146 -1.76 -10.03 -6.64
C VAL A 146 -3.05 -9.26 -6.36
N PHE A 147 -3.96 -9.23 -7.33
CA PHE A 147 -5.21 -8.46 -7.28
C PHE A 147 -6.42 -9.37 -7.48
N GLY A 148 -7.38 -9.27 -6.56
CA GLY A 148 -8.70 -9.88 -6.71
C GLY A 148 -9.64 -9.01 -7.53
N GLU A 149 -10.65 -9.65 -8.11
CA GLU A 149 -11.72 -8.97 -8.87
C GLU A 149 -12.81 -8.35 -7.99
N GLY A 150 -12.78 -8.64 -6.66
CA GLY A 150 -13.85 -8.28 -5.75
C GLY A 150 -15.14 -9.09 -5.95
N ASP A 151 -16.05 -9.02 -4.99
CA ASP A 151 -17.38 -9.66 -5.09
C ASP A 151 -18.42 -8.75 -5.76
N ASN A 152 -18.06 -7.50 -6.07
CA ASN A 152 -18.94 -6.43 -6.59
C ASN A 152 -20.14 -6.10 -5.65
N VAL A 153 -20.08 -6.54 -4.40
CA VAL A 153 -21.08 -6.26 -3.35
C VAL A 153 -20.44 -5.41 -2.25
N ILE A 154 -19.22 -5.76 -1.87
CA ILE A 154 -18.42 -5.03 -0.88
C ILE A 154 -17.30 -4.30 -1.58
N PHE A 155 -16.54 -5.00 -2.41
CA PHE A 155 -15.44 -4.43 -3.17
C PHE A 155 -15.59 -4.70 -4.66
N LYS A 156 -15.21 -3.71 -5.44
CA LYS A 156 -14.97 -3.82 -6.89
C LYS A 156 -13.59 -4.43 -7.12
N ASP A 157 -13.24 -4.61 -8.40
CA ASP A 157 -11.90 -5.04 -8.79
C ASP A 157 -10.82 -4.10 -8.20
N PHE A 158 -9.82 -4.69 -7.57
CA PHE A 158 -8.74 -3.96 -6.86
C PHE A 158 -7.78 -3.23 -7.80
N THR A 159 -7.87 -3.44 -9.11
CA THR A 159 -7.13 -2.66 -10.12
C THR A 159 -7.84 -1.38 -10.53
N ASN A 160 -9.07 -1.14 -10.09
CA ASN A 160 -9.85 0.05 -10.43
C ASN A 160 -9.34 1.34 -9.80
N ASP A 161 -8.51 1.24 -8.77
CA ASP A 161 -7.90 2.39 -8.11
C ASP A 161 -6.38 2.32 -8.23
N VAL A 162 -5.78 3.40 -8.71
CA VAL A 162 -4.33 3.46 -8.96
C VAL A 162 -3.53 3.36 -7.65
N ASP A 163 -4.10 3.80 -6.54
CA ASP A 163 -3.42 3.75 -5.24
C ASP A 163 -3.17 2.31 -4.78
N VAL A 164 -4.02 1.33 -5.17
CA VAL A 164 -3.87 -0.08 -4.78
C VAL A 164 -2.62 -0.71 -5.37
N PRO A 165 -2.40 -0.73 -6.70
CA PRO A 165 -1.14 -1.21 -7.27
C PRO A 165 0.07 -0.42 -6.78
N GLY A 166 -0.09 0.89 -6.53
CA GLY A 166 0.94 1.75 -5.95
C GLY A 166 1.33 1.34 -4.54
N HIS A 167 0.34 1.01 -3.70
CA HIS A 167 0.50 0.51 -2.34
C HIS A 167 1.23 -0.85 -2.33
N GLU A 168 0.75 -1.81 -3.12
CA GLU A 168 1.32 -3.16 -3.14
C GLU A 168 2.77 -3.18 -3.66
N LEU A 169 3.06 -2.45 -4.74
CA LEU A 169 4.42 -2.31 -5.23
C LEU A 169 5.35 -1.68 -4.19
N THR A 170 4.84 -0.73 -3.40
CA THR A 170 5.62 -0.06 -2.35
C THR A 170 6.00 -0.99 -1.21
N HIS A 171 5.23 -2.04 -0.91
CA HIS A 171 5.68 -3.08 0.01
C HIS A 171 6.96 -3.76 -0.48
N GLY A 172 7.04 -4.03 -1.79
CA GLY A 172 8.27 -4.51 -2.42
C GLY A 172 9.42 -3.52 -2.26
N VAL A 173 9.18 -2.24 -2.55
CA VAL A 173 10.21 -1.18 -2.35
C VAL A 173 10.67 -1.12 -0.89
N THR A 174 9.77 -1.18 0.07
CA THR A 174 10.08 -1.18 1.51
C THR A 174 10.91 -2.41 1.89
N GLN A 175 10.59 -3.59 1.34
CA GLN A 175 11.34 -4.83 1.54
C GLN A 175 12.79 -4.70 1.07
N TYR A 176 13.03 -4.10 -0.09
CA TYR A 176 14.37 -3.90 -0.68
C TYR A 176 15.07 -2.61 -0.20
N THR A 177 14.48 -1.86 0.73
CA THR A 177 15.07 -0.63 1.27
C THR A 177 15.33 -0.77 2.77
N ALA A 178 14.38 -0.41 3.62
CA ALA A 178 14.51 -0.51 5.09
C ALA A 178 14.28 -1.94 5.61
N GLY A 179 13.56 -2.78 4.85
CA GLY A 179 13.19 -4.12 5.27
C GLY A 179 12.32 -4.13 6.52
N LEU A 180 11.44 -3.14 6.69
CA LEU A 180 10.58 -2.98 7.87
C LEU A 180 9.82 -4.28 8.15
N GLY A 181 9.86 -4.73 9.40
CA GLY A 181 9.05 -5.86 9.86
C GLY A 181 7.55 -5.54 9.76
N TYR A 182 6.72 -6.57 9.96
CA TYR A 182 5.27 -6.42 9.81
C TYR A 182 4.53 -6.68 11.11
N THR A 183 4.99 -6.03 12.18
CA THR A 183 4.39 -6.15 13.52
C THR A 183 4.39 -4.80 14.22
N ASP A 184 3.27 -4.51 14.91
CA ASP A 184 3.12 -3.33 15.75
C ASP A 184 3.53 -2.02 15.02
N GLN A 185 4.27 -1.12 15.63
CA GLN A 185 4.67 0.17 15.04
C GLN A 185 5.50 0.01 13.76
N THR A 186 6.37 -1.00 13.71
CA THR A 186 7.17 -1.25 12.51
C THR A 186 6.31 -1.65 11.32
N GLY A 187 5.31 -2.51 11.57
CA GLY A 187 4.32 -2.87 10.56
C GLY A 187 3.45 -1.67 10.14
N ALA A 188 3.05 -0.84 11.11
CA ALA A 188 2.30 0.38 10.83
C ALA A 188 3.10 1.41 10.00
N LEU A 189 4.43 1.49 10.18
CA LEU A 189 5.32 2.27 9.30
C LEU A 189 5.38 1.69 7.89
N ASN A 190 5.37 0.36 7.75
CA ASN A 190 5.37 -0.33 6.47
C ASN A 190 4.07 -0.01 5.71
N GLU A 191 2.91 -0.20 6.34
CA GLU A 191 1.60 0.12 5.78
C GLU A 191 1.46 1.60 5.40
N ALA A 192 1.80 2.50 6.32
CA ALA A 192 1.72 3.93 6.04
C ALA A 192 2.65 4.35 4.89
N THR A 193 3.83 3.73 4.75
CA THR A 193 4.72 4.01 3.60
C THR A 193 4.06 3.62 2.29
N SER A 194 3.34 2.49 2.26
CA SER A 194 2.59 2.04 1.09
C SER A 194 1.42 2.96 0.76
N ASP A 195 0.61 3.36 1.74
CA ASP A 195 -0.46 4.34 1.55
C ASP A 195 0.08 5.70 1.04
N ILE A 196 1.18 6.18 1.61
CA ILE A 196 1.83 7.43 1.23
C ILE A 196 2.25 7.44 -0.24
N MET A 197 2.91 6.38 -0.68
CA MET A 197 3.39 6.32 -2.05
C MET A 197 2.25 6.04 -3.02
N GLY A 198 1.28 5.18 -2.68
CA GLY A 198 0.06 4.96 -3.46
C GLY A 198 -0.69 6.27 -3.70
N ALA A 199 -0.95 7.05 -2.64
CA ALA A 199 -1.59 8.37 -2.74
C ALA A 199 -0.80 9.35 -3.62
N CYS A 200 0.55 9.33 -3.56
CA CYS A 200 1.37 10.20 -4.40
C CYS A 200 1.36 9.76 -5.89
N VAL A 201 1.29 8.46 -6.16
CA VAL A 201 1.14 7.94 -7.52
C VAL A 201 -0.21 8.36 -8.10
N ASP A 202 -1.29 8.17 -7.34
CA ASP A 202 -2.63 8.56 -7.74
C ASP A 202 -2.74 10.06 -8.02
N GLN A 203 -2.20 10.92 -7.14
CA GLN A 203 -2.12 12.36 -7.39
C GLN A 203 -1.38 12.69 -8.69
N ARG A 204 -0.28 11.98 -8.99
CA ARG A 204 0.48 12.20 -10.21
C ARG A 204 -0.33 11.82 -11.46
N VAL A 205 -0.97 10.66 -11.46
CA VAL A 205 -1.80 10.16 -12.58
C VAL A 205 -2.97 11.11 -12.84
N ASN A 206 -3.66 11.54 -11.80
CA ASN A 206 -4.82 12.41 -11.88
C ASN A 206 -4.48 13.90 -11.92
N LYS A 207 -3.19 14.27 -11.90
CA LYS A 207 -2.70 15.67 -11.95
C LYS A 207 -3.25 16.52 -10.82
N LEU A 208 -3.36 15.94 -9.64
CA LEU A 208 -3.79 16.59 -8.40
C LEU A 208 -2.56 16.99 -7.57
N ASP A 209 -2.78 17.86 -6.60
CA ASP A 209 -1.79 18.26 -5.60
C ASP A 209 -2.32 18.08 -4.18
N ALA A 210 -1.48 18.34 -3.18
CA ALA A 210 -1.83 18.17 -1.77
C ALA A 210 -3.08 18.95 -1.33
N GLY A 211 -3.40 20.05 -2.00
CA GLY A 211 -4.54 20.91 -1.67
C GLY A 211 -5.84 20.51 -2.37
N THR A 212 -5.75 19.72 -3.44
CA THR A 212 -6.90 19.32 -4.26
C THR A 212 -7.23 17.83 -4.14
N TYR A 213 -6.29 17.03 -3.63
CA TYR A 213 -6.49 15.60 -3.37
C TYR A 213 -7.34 15.38 -2.11
N ASN A 214 -8.24 14.39 -2.15
CA ASN A 214 -9.16 14.11 -1.04
C ASN A 214 -8.52 13.29 0.11
N TRP A 215 -7.32 12.75 -0.11
CA TRP A 215 -6.57 11.94 0.85
C TRP A 215 -7.28 10.65 1.31
N LEU A 216 -8.13 10.12 0.46
CA LEU A 216 -8.77 8.83 0.61
C LEU A 216 -7.91 7.73 -0.04
N ILE A 217 -7.91 6.55 0.53
CA ILE A 217 -7.18 5.36 0.08
C ILE A 217 -8.20 4.27 -0.22
N GLY A 218 -8.19 3.76 -1.47
CA GLY A 218 -9.11 2.73 -1.92
C GLY A 218 -10.54 3.23 -2.13
N GLU A 219 -10.73 4.48 -2.54
CA GLU A 219 -12.05 5.01 -2.89
C GLU A 219 -12.65 4.25 -4.08
N GLY A 220 -11.85 3.99 -5.12
CA GLY A 220 -12.29 3.34 -6.36
C GLY A 220 -12.64 1.85 -6.21
N VAL A 221 -12.24 1.21 -5.13
CA VAL A 221 -12.55 -0.21 -4.90
C VAL A 221 -13.79 -0.42 -4.02
N MET A 222 -14.36 0.61 -3.43
CA MET A 222 -15.59 0.50 -2.65
C MET A 222 -16.80 0.28 -3.55
N ALA A 223 -17.73 -0.60 -3.15
CA ALA A 223 -19.00 -0.74 -3.84
C ALA A 223 -19.91 0.46 -3.59
N ASP A 224 -20.69 0.87 -4.60
CA ASP A 224 -21.48 2.12 -4.59
C ASP A 224 -22.58 2.15 -3.50
N ASP A 225 -23.03 0.99 -3.03
CA ASP A 225 -24.11 0.86 -2.06
C ASP A 225 -23.65 0.89 -0.60
N LEU A 226 -22.33 1.04 -0.32
CA LEU A 226 -21.79 1.09 1.04
C LEU A 226 -21.79 2.52 1.60
N TYR A 227 -22.04 2.65 2.93
CA TYR A 227 -21.89 3.90 3.65
C TYR A 227 -20.43 4.15 4.04
N GLY A 228 -19.58 4.28 3.05
CA GLY A 228 -18.18 4.53 3.20
C GLY A 228 -17.62 5.20 1.96
N GLU A 229 -16.62 6.05 2.14
CA GLU A 229 -15.98 6.76 1.04
C GLU A 229 -14.75 6.01 0.54
N ALA A 230 -14.05 5.30 1.44
CA ALA A 230 -12.79 4.61 1.14
C ALA A 230 -12.47 3.54 2.20
N ILE A 231 -11.38 2.82 2.01
CA ILE A 231 -10.87 1.88 3.01
C ILE A 231 -10.15 2.62 4.15
N ARG A 232 -9.45 3.72 3.85
CA ARG A 232 -8.73 4.56 4.83
C ARG A 232 -8.82 6.03 4.46
N SER A 233 -8.64 6.91 5.45
CA SER A 233 -8.47 8.35 5.24
C SER A 233 -7.15 8.80 5.85
N MET A 234 -6.25 9.34 5.05
CA MET A 234 -4.97 9.89 5.55
C MET A 234 -5.18 11.23 6.26
N ALA A 235 -6.13 12.02 5.79
CA ALA A 235 -6.45 13.32 6.38
C ALA A 235 -7.17 13.18 7.72
N HIS A 236 -8.08 12.21 7.84
CA HIS A 236 -8.93 12.00 8.99
C HIS A 236 -9.05 10.51 9.33
N PRO A 237 -7.99 9.85 9.82
CA PRO A 237 -8.06 8.45 10.21
C PRO A 237 -9.21 8.19 11.17
N GLY A 238 -9.93 7.08 10.99
CA GLY A 238 -11.13 6.75 11.77
C GLY A 238 -12.44 7.25 11.19
N THR A 239 -12.43 7.82 9.97
CA THR A 239 -13.63 8.40 9.35
C THR A 239 -13.92 7.88 7.94
N ALA A 240 -13.13 6.96 7.40
CA ALA A 240 -13.28 6.51 6.02
C ALA A 240 -14.60 5.79 5.77
N TYR A 241 -15.14 5.08 6.75
CA TYR A 241 -16.43 4.39 6.65
C TYR A 241 -17.12 4.28 8.03
N ASP A 242 -18.46 4.26 8.00
CA ASP A 242 -19.33 3.92 9.14
C ASP A 242 -20.57 3.22 8.57
N ASP A 243 -20.46 1.91 8.35
CA ASP A 243 -21.40 1.10 7.58
C ASP A 243 -21.81 -0.16 8.38
N PRO A 244 -23.10 -0.58 8.34
CA PRO A 244 -23.56 -1.76 9.05
C PRO A 244 -22.85 -3.07 8.64
N ILE A 245 -22.32 -3.14 7.42
CA ILE A 245 -21.64 -4.32 6.86
C ILE A 245 -20.14 -4.29 7.18
N LEU A 246 -19.49 -3.14 6.99
CA LEU A 246 -18.07 -2.95 7.25
C LEU A 246 -17.75 -2.66 8.72
N GLY A 247 -18.71 -2.14 9.47
CA GLY A 247 -18.49 -1.55 10.78
C GLY A 247 -18.02 -0.10 10.66
N LYS A 248 -17.34 0.39 11.70
CA LYS A 248 -16.76 1.73 11.72
C LYS A 248 -15.26 1.65 11.60
N ASP A 249 -14.67 2.58 10.84
CA ASP A 249 -13.24 2.74 10.72
C ASP A 249 -12.60 2.92 12.11
N PRO A 250 -11.74 1.98 12.55
CA PRO A 250 -11.15 2.02 13.89
C PRO A 250 -9.79 2.73 13.94
N GLN A 251 -9.28 3.26 12.80
CA GLN A 251 -7.94 3.83 12.76
C GLN A 251 -7.79 5.03 13.70
N PRO A 252 -6.76 5.06 14.56
CA PRO A 252 -6.45 6.24 15.34
C PRO A 252 -5.73 7.31 14.49
N ASP A 253 -6.03 8.58 14.78
CA ASP A 253 -5.38 9.74 14.18
C ASP A 253 -4.15 10.24 14.97
N SER A 254 -3.90 9.67 16.14
CA SER A 254 -2.84 10.11 17.08
C SER A 254 -2.46 9.00 18.06
N MET A 255 -1.34 9.20 18.76
CA MET A 255 -0.85 8.28 19.80
C MET A 255 -1.83 8.09 20.97
N ALA A 256 -2.79 9.01 21.16
CA ALA A 256 -3.84 8.84 22.18
C ALA A 256 -4.75 7.63 21.90
N GLY A 257 -4.91 7.26 20.64
CA GLY A 257 -5.67 6.09 20.20
C GLY A 257 -4.82 4.87 19.84
N TYR A 258 -3.50 4.95 19.98
CA TYR A 258 -2.59 3.86 19.63
C TYR A 258 -2.92 2.56 20.36
N VAL A 259 -2.95 1.44 19.63
CA VAL A 259 -3.25 0.11 20.16
C VAL A 259 -1.97 -0.73 20.17
N PRO A 260 -1.34 -0.96 21.35
CA PRO A 260 -0.13 -1.78 21.45
C PRO A 260 -0.37 -3.22 20.95
N GLY A 261 0.51 -3.70 20.05
CA GLY A 261 0.36 -5.01 19.41
C GLY A 261 -0.83 -5.11 18.46
N GLY A 262 -1.46 -3.98 18.12
CA GLY A 262 -2.54 -3.90 17.13
C GLY A 262 -2.07 -4.29 15.72
N ASP A 263 -3.03 -4.57 14.87
CA ASP A 263 -2.75 -4.83 13.45
C ASP A 263 -2.04 -3.62 12.81
N PRO A 264 -1.06 -3.82 11.92
CA PRO A 264 -0.36 -2.75 11.22
C PRO A 264 -1.28 -1.72 10.56
N HIS A 265 -2.33 -2.18 9.86
CA HIS A 265 -3.29 -1.28 9.20
C HIS A 265 -4.08 -0.40 10.20
N LEU A 266 -4.25 -0.86 11.43
CA LEU A 266 -4.92 -0.06 12.44
C LEU A 266 -4.08 1.16 12.83
N ASN A 267 -2.83 0.93 13.20
CA ASN A 267 -1.96 2.00 13.71
C ASN A 267 -1.30 2.84 12.61
N SER A 268 -1.38 2.41 11.34
CA SER A 268 -0.84 3.19 10.20
C SER A 268 -1.50 4.55 10.03
N GLY A 269 -2.76 4.70 10.47
CA GLY A 269 -3.48 5.97 10.44
C GLY A 269 -2.72 7.12 11.11
N ILE A 270 -2.00 6.85 12.20
CA ILE A 270 -1.19 7.85 12.92
C ILE A 270 -0.10 8.44 11.99
N ILE A 271 0.60 7.59 11.24
CA ILE A 271 1.66 8.00 10.32
C ILE A 271 1.08 8.59 9.03
N ASN A 272 -0.04 8.06 8.53
CA ASN A 272 -0.78 8.64 7.42
C ASN A 272 -1.15 10.10 7.73
N ARG A 273 -1.62 10.36 8.94
CA ARG A 273 -1.92 11.73 9.41
C ARG A 273 -0.66 12.62 9.44
N VAL A 274 0.49 12.09 9.91
CA VAL A 274 1.77 12.83 9.86
C VAL A 274 2.12 13.22 8.43
N PHE A 275 2.05 12.28 7.49
CA PHE A 275 2.37 12.59 6.10
C PHE A 275 1.42 13.61 5.48
N TYR A 276 0.11 13.48 5.71
CA TYR A 276 -0.88 14.46 5.29
C TYR A 276 -0.51 15.88 5.75
N LEU A 277 -0.18 16.05 7.04
CA LEU A 277 0.21 17.34 7.59
C LEU A 277 1.49 17.90 6.94
N ILE A 278 2.47 17.06 6.66
CA ILE A 278 3.70 17.45 5.96
C ILE A 278 3.41 17.83 4.51
N ALA A 279 2.62 17.02 3.82
CA ALA A 279 2.35 17.19 2.40
C ALA A 279 1.50 18.45 2.11
N THR A 280 0.56 18.76 2.99
CA THR A 280 -0.26 19.99 2.84
C THR A 280 0.54 21.28 3.01
N ASP A 281 1.66 21.25 3.74
CA ASP A 281 2.55 22.43 3.89
C ASP A 281 3.67 22.48 2.83
N LEU A 282 4.26 21.31 2.48
CA LEU A 282 5.43 21.25 1.59
C LEU A 282 5.07 20.91 0.13
N GLY A 283 3.88 20.39 -0.13
CA GLY A 283 3.48 19.72 -1.36
C GLY A 283 3.77 18.21 -1.33
N SER A 284 2.95 17.42 -2.04
CA SER A 284 2.99 15.95 -1.99
C SER A 284 4.32 15.38 -2.47
N PHE A 285 4.85 15.85 -3.60
CA PHE A 285 6.10 15.27 -4.15
C PHE A 285 7.35 15.67 -3.36
N PRO A 286 7.51 16.91 -2.88
CA PRO A 286 8.55 17.22 -1.89
C PRO A 286 8.44 16.38 -0.61
N ALA A 287 7.22 16.17 -0.09
CA ALA A 287 7.00 15.32 1.07
C ALA A 287 7.32 13.84 0.77
N ALA A 288 6.99 13.33 -0.43
CA ALA A 288 7.35 11.99 -0.87
C ALA A 288 8.88 11.79 -0.95
N LYS A 289 9.62 12.78 -1.46
CA LYS A 289 11.10 12.75 -1.45
C LYS A 289 11.66 12.67 -0.04
N LEU A 290 11.10 13.44 0.88
CA LEU A 290 11.47 13.39 2.28
C LEU A 290 11.18 12.01 2.90
N TRP A 291 9.98 11.48 2.66
CA TRP A 291 9.58 10.18 3.21
C TRP A 291 10.43 9.04 2.65
N TYR A 292 10.73 9.08 1.36
CA TYR A 292 11.63 8.11 0.73
C TYR A 292 13.06 8.19 1.28
N ALA A 293 13.60 9.41 1.46
CA ALA A 293 14.89 9.59 2.12
C ALA A 293 14.85 9.08 3.59
N THR A 294 13.72 9.24 4.28
CA THR A 294 13.50 8.67 5.60
C THR A 294 13.54 7.14 5.54
N LEU A 295 12.77 6.51 4.63
CA LEU A 295 12.74 5.06 4.45
C LEU A 295 14.14 4.48 4.17
N GLN A 296 14.95 5.16 3.36
CA GLN A 296 16.33 4.74 3.05
C GLN A 296 17.26 4.75 4.27
N ASN A 297 16.90 5.43 5.35
CA ASN A 297 17.67 5.56 6.57
C ASN A 297 17.01 4.90 7.79
N LEU A 298 15.89 4.22 7.61
CA LEU A 298 15.28 3.35 8.61
C LEU A 298 15.89 1.95 8.57
N TRP A 299 15.55 1.13 9.55
CA TRP A 299 16.02 -0.25 9.74
C TRP A 299 14.85 -1.19 10.07
N PRO A 300 15.03 -2.53 9.98
CA PRO A 300 13.92 -3.49 10.06
C PRO A 300 13.07 -3.47 11.33
N THR A 301 13.55 -2.86 12.40
CA THR A 301 12.85 -2.77 13.70
C THR A 301 12.56 -1.33 14.11
N ALA A 302 12.62 -0.38 13.17
CA ALA A 302 12.34 1.03 13.44
C ALA A 302 10.89 1.23 13.92
N VAL A 303 10.70 2.13 14.86
CA VAL A 303 9.40 2.50 15.43
C VAL A 303 9.08 3.97 15.15
N PHE A 304 7.90 4.45 15.55
CA PHE A 304 7.43 5.81 15.23
C PHE A 304 8.41 6.92 15.68
N THR A 305 9.02 6.78 16.83
CA THR A 305 10.02 7.77 17.31
C THR A 305 11.29 7.77 16.47
N ASP A 306 11.68 6.61 15.91
CA ASP A 306 12.80 6.52 14.98
C ASP A 306 12.46 7.23 13.67
N ALA A 307 11.26 7.01 13.14
CA ALA A 307 10.78 7.71 11.94
C ALA A 307 10.73 9.23 12.14
N ALA A 308 10.27 9.70 13.31
CA ALA A 308 10.28 11.13 13.66
C ALA A 308 11.68 11.72 13.67
N TYR A 309 12.63 11.01 14.29
CA TYR A 309 14.02 11.44 14.34
C TYR A 309 14.66 11.47 12.96
N VAL A 310 14.55 10.38 12.20
CA VAL A 310 15.16 10.27 10.85
C VAL A 310 14.54 11.27 9.90
N SER A 311 13.20 11.43 9.89
CA SER A 311 12.53 12.43 9.05
C SER A 311 12.99 13.86 9.35
N SER A 312 13.18 14.18 10.64
CA SER A 312 13.67 15.51 11.05
C SER A 312 15.09 15.76 10.56
N GLU A 313 15.96 14.77 10.61
CA GLU A 313 17.34 14.87 10.11
C GLU A 313 17.37 14.95 8.58
N MET A 314 16.55 14.14 7.86
CA MET A 314 16.45 14.18 6.40
C MET A 314 15.88 15.52 5.94
N ALA A 315 14.85 16.05 6.59
CA ALA A 315 14.30 17.37 6.29
C ALA A 315 15.38 18.47 6.41
N ARG A 316 16.25 18.39 7.42
CA ARG A 316 17.35 19.34 7.60
C ARG A 316 18.39 19.25 6.49
N ILE A 317 18.76 18.02 6.11
CA ILE A 317 19.72 17.77 5.02
C ILE A 317 19.14 18.26 3.69
N LEU A 318 17.94 17.83 3.33
CA LEU A 318 17.30 18.16 2.06
C LEU A 318 16.98 19.67 1.94
N ALA A 319 16.65 20.34 3.05
CA ALA A 319 16.49 21.79 3.06
C ALA A 319 17.82 22.56 2.90
N ARG A 320 18.91 22.06 3.50
CA ARG A 320 20.26 22.60 3.27
C ARG A 320 20.69 22.46 1.84
N ASP A 321 20.39 21.34 1.22
CA ASP A 321 20.77 21.01 -0.16
C ASP A 321 19.83 21.63 -1.21
N GLY A 322 18.81 22.37 -0.77
CA GLY A 322 17.89 23.11 -1.64
C GLY A 322 16.80 22.24 -2.30
N VAL A 323 16.66 21.00 -1.88
CA VAL A 323 15.62 20.06 -2.36
C VAL A 323 14.27 20.39 -1.72
N LEU A 324 14.27 20.76 -0.43
CA LEU A 324 13.09 21.16 0.31
C LEU A 324 13.13 22.64 0.70
N ALA A 325 11.96 23.18 1.00
CA ALA A 325 11.82 24.49 1.55
C ALA A 325 12.51 24.60 2.93
N ARG A 326 13.03 25.77 3.29
CA ARG A 326 13.79 25.98 4.53
C ARG A 326 13.00 25.67 5.80
N GLN A 327 11.68 25.79 5.77
CA GLN A 327 10.80 25.48 6.91
C GLN A 327 10.57 23.96 7.10
N ALA A 328 10.91 23.11 6.14
CA ALA A 328 10.63 21.67 6.19
C ALA A 328 10.98 20.98 7.54
N PRO A 329 12.14 21.29 8.20
CA PRO A 329 12.43 20.69 9.50
C PRO A 329 11.46 21.10 10.61
N GLN A 330 10.84 22.27 10.50
CA GLN A 330 9.83 22.75 11.47
C GLN A 330 8.49 22.08 11.19
N THR A 331 8.08 22.00 9.93
CA THR A 331 6.88 21.32 9.48
C THR A 331 6.88 19.86 9.94
N VAL A 332 7.98 19.15 9.72
CA VAL A 332 8.12 17.74 10.13
C VAL A 332 7.96 17.58 11.65
N ARG A 333 8.68 18.37 12.44
CA ARG A 333 8.56 18.30 13.90
C ARG A 333 7.15 18.62 14.39
N ALA A 334 6.52 19.64 13.80
CA ALA A 334 5.15 20.00 14.14
C ALA A 334 4.16 18.87 13.83
N ALA A 335 4.29 18.20 12.69
CA ALA A 335 3.44 17.07 12.31
C ALA A 335 3.55 15.88 13.27
N PHE A 336 4.78 15.48 13.65
CA PHE A 336 4.98 14.40 14.63
C PHE A 336 4.52 14.79 16.04
N HIS A 337 4.68 16.04 16.43
CA HIS A 337 4.17 16.57 17.70
C HIS A 337 2.65 16.60 17.74
N GLU A 338 2.00 16.98 16.64
CA GLU A 338 0.54 17.04 16.54
C GLU A 338 -0.11 15.68 16.85
N VAL A 339 0.47 14.59 16.34
CA VAL A 339 -0.03 13.23 16.59
C VAL A 339 0.50 12.62 17.91
N GLY A 340 1.31 13.33 18.66
CA GLY A 340 1.80 12.92 19.98
C GLY A 340 2.93 11.88 19.97
N ILE A 341 3.70 11.78 18.88
CA ILE A 341 4.87 10.87 18.81
C ILE A 341 6.09 11.48 19.53
N VAL A 342 6.27 12.79 19.48
CA VAL A 342 7.37 13.56 20.11
C VAL A 342 6.83 14.83 20.76
#